data_a7222abf0b37606d3bc455f584a2e29e
#
_entry.id   a7222abf0b37606d3bc455f584a2e29e
#
_cell.length_a   1.000
_cell.length_b   1.000
_cell.length_c   1.000
_cell.angle_alpha   90.00
_cell.angle_beta   90.00
_cell.angle_gamma   90.00
#
_symmetry.space_group_name_H-M   'P 1'
#
loop_
_entity.id
_entity.type
_entity.pdbx_description
1 polymer ?
#
loop_
_entity_poly.entity_id
_entity_poly.type
_entity_poly.pdbx_seq_one_letter_code
_entity_poly.pdbx_strand_id
1 'polypeptide(L)'
;MIRKHFLTYFALSTIAIAQPMLDLYGKNTTVFSAAKMTSLEVSVFVVMMLLVPALLATAIDSISKVFGPRVNESVRLWQIAAFSFLVGLAISRIAQWKGNTIPIAVGLVLAVAVPICFDRFRSVREWSRWLSALGIAVLATALIQLQPVILGTSGPKSDAVIGRTDVSVLQIVFDEFPLYALLDSNGEINAERFPGFARLAQESTWFRNSVAESNFTHQAVPAILSSQVPSQTGGPFLQQYPKNIFTLFGGKTAVDGIEPVTSLCPHSVCHSEVASSFGFDVGRYVKFVRDAGYVYGHRVLPPIARTRIPSIEGTWGGFGAVANKFKEQFDTGAFSQVDAISDGVDAFVNDSSQRVEVVHALVPHAPWRLTPDHRVAPLSASISTQNPDNEDVVRDTYQTFLVQVGAADNAISELIETLKQKGRWDNTLLVVTADHGISFMPTMPQRHTDFSDMD
;
A
#
# COMPACT_ATOMS: atom_id res chain seq x y z
N MET A 1 -16.67 -3.71 39.48
CA MET A 1 -16.77 -2.30 38.99
C MET A 1 -15.93 -2.09 37.74
N ILE A 2 -14.64 -2.49 37.71
CA ILE A 2 -13.72 -2.36 36.57
C ILE A 2 -14.30 -2.94 35.27
N ARG A 3 -14.84 -4.17 35.29
CA ARG A 3 -15.43 -4.83 34.11
C ARG A 3 -16.56 -4.02 33.44
N LYS A 4 -17.36 -3.28 34.23
CA LYS A 4 -18.48 -2.50 33.67
C LYS A 4 -18.00 -1.25 32.92
N HIS A 5 -16.95 -0.60 33.39
CA HIS A 5 -16.36 0.57 32.73
C HIS A 5 -15.59 0.17 31.46
N PHE A 6 -14.84 -0.94 31.54
CA PHE A 6 -14.16 -1.50 30.37
C PHE A 6 -15.13 -1.73 29.20
N LEU A 7 -16.28 -2.38 29.44
CA LEU A 7 -17.26 -2.63 28.37
C LEU A 7 -17.77 -1.34 27.72
N THR A 8 -17.96 -0.27 28.48
CA THR A 8 -18.36 1.03 27.95
C THR A 8 -17.24 1.63 27.08
N TYR A 9 -16.00 1.64 27.59
CA TYR A 9 -14.85 2.13 26.80
C TYR A 9 -14.60 1.29 25.56
N PHE A 10 -14.75 -0.03 25.67
CA PHE A 10 -14.61 -0.94 24.55
C PHE A 10 -15.65 -0.67 23.46
N ALA A 11 -16.92 -0.47 23.83
CA ALA A 11 -17.97 -0.11 22.88
C ALA A 11 -17.67 1.22 22.17
N LEU A 12 -17.33 2.26 22.93
CA LEU A 12 -17.08 3.58 22.37
C LEU A 12 -15.81 3.61 21.52
N SER A 13 -14.71 2.99 21.97
CA SER A 13 -13.48 2.93 21.20
C SER A 13 -13.61 2.05 19.95
N THR A 14 -14.41 1.00 20.01
CA THR A 14 -14.71 0.18 18.83
C THR A 14 -15.37 1.02 17.74
N ILE A 15 -16.39 1.81 18.08
CA ILE A 15 -17.09 2.66 17.11
C ILE A 15 -16.21 3.82 16.65
N ALA A 16 -15.47 4.44 17.58
CA ALA A 16 -14.67 5.63 17.29
C ALA A 16 -13.40 5.31 16.49
N ILE A 17 -12.73 4.20 16.78
CA ILE A 17 -11.37 3.90 16.29
C ILE A 17 -11.33 2.59 15.53
N ALA A 18 -11.71 1.46 16.16
CA ALA A 18 -11.47 0.15 15.58
C ALA A 18 -12.28 -0.07 14.29
N GLN A 19 -13.58 0.22 14.30
CA GLN A 19 -14.43 0.02 13.13
C GLN A 19 -14.00 0.85 11.92
N PRO A 20 -13.77 2.20 12.01
CA PRO A 20 -13.34 2.96 10.85
C PRO A 20 -11.99 2.52 10.29
N MET A 21 -11.07 2.06 11.15
CA MET A 21 -9.76 1.61 10.74
C MET A 21 -9.80 0.21 10.15
N LEU A 22 -10.44 -0.74 10.81
CA LEU A 22 -10.49 -2.13 10.33
C LEU A 22 -11.32 -2.25 9.05
N ASP A 23 -12.39 -1.46 8.88
CA ASP A 23 -13.13 -1.38 7.62
C ASP A 23 -12.25 -0.83 6.48
N LEU A 24 -11.49 0.24 6.76
CA LEU A 24 -10.59 0.84 5.78
C LEU A 24 -9.48 -0.14 5.36
N TYR A 25 -8.80 -0.74 6.33
CA TYR A 25 -7.71 -1.68 6.06
C TYR A 25 -8.20 -3.00 5.48
N GLY A 26 -9.40 -3.45 5.87
CA GLY A 26 -10.03 -4.64 5.28
C GLY A 26 -10.41 -4.47 3.82
N LYS A 27 -10.74 -3.25 3.40
CA LYS A 27 -11.00 -2.91 1.99
C LYS A 27 -9.73 -2.62 1.18
N ASN A 28 -8.63 -2.30 1.86
CA ASN A 28 -7.35 -1.93 1.26
C ASN A 28 -6.23 -2.84 1.76
N THR A 29 -6.41 -4.13 1.60
CA THR A 29 -5.50 -5.17 2.11
C THR A 29 -4.09 -5.07 1.52
N THR A 30 -3.94 -4.48 0.34
CA THR A 30 -2.67 -4.19 -0.34
C THR A 30 -1.67 -3.44 0.54
N VAL A 31 -2.16 -2.60 1.46
CA VAL A 31 -1.31 -1.84 2.40
C VAL A 31 -0.46 -2.77 3.29
N PHE A 32 -1.00 -3.93 3.66
CA PHE A 32 -0.26 -4.92 4.45
C PHE A 32 0.85 -5.59 3.62
N SER A 33 0.57 -5.90 2.36
CA SER A 33 1.58 -6.43 1.43
C SER A 33 2.69 -5.42 1.18
N ALA A 34 2.35 -4.18 0.86
CA ALA A 34 3.32 -3.10 0.63
C ALA A 34 4.17 -2.79 1.89
N ALA A 35 3.57 -2.93 3.08
CA ALA A 35 4.30 -2.79 4.35
C ALA A 35 5.03 -4.07 4.77
N LYS A 36 5.00 -5.14 3.97
CA LYS A 36 5.63 -6.44 4.27
C LYS A 36 5.20 -7.04 5.62
N MET A 37 3.95 -6.81 6.01
CA MET A 37 3.41 -7.29 7.28
C MET A 37 3.18 -8.79 7.25
N THR A 38 3.67 -9.47 8.28
CA THR A 38 3.39 -10.90 8.47
C THR A 38 1.97 -11.15 8.97
N SER A 39 1.46 -12.37 8.80
CA SER A 39 0.14 -12.79 9.32
C SER A 39 0.01 -12.54 10.83
N LEU A 40 1.10 -12.73 11.59
CA LEU A 40 1.13 -12.46 13.02
C LEU A 40 1.00 -10.96 13.31
N GLU A 41 1.75 -10.13 12.60
CA GLU A 41 1.70 -8.67 12.76
C GLU A 41 0.33 -8.10 12.42
N VAL A 42 -0.30 -8.58 11.34
CA VAL A 42 -1.68 -8.21 10.98
C VAL A 42 -2.67 -8.63 12.06
N SER A 43 -2.54 -9.85 12.59
CA SER A 43 -3.40 -10.34 13.67
C SER A 43 -3.24 -9.50 14.94
N VAL A 44 -2.00 -9.18 15.31
CA VAL A 44 -1.69 -8.30 16.45
C VAL A 44 -2.25 -6.89 16.22
N PHE A 45 -2.18 -6.37 15.00
CA PHE A 45 -2.75 -5.06 14.65
C PHE A 45 -4.26 -5.03 14.86
N VAL A 46 -5.00 -6.05 14.41
CA VAL A 46 -6.46 -6.16 14.63
C VAL A 46 -6.79 -6.18 16.12
N VAL A 47 -6.11 -7.01 16.88
CA VAL A 47 -6.32 -7.12 18.33
C VAL A 47 -5.97 -5.80 19.05
N MET A 48 -4.87 -5.18 18.64
CA MET A 48 -4.44 -3.88 19.18
C MET A 48 -5.47 -2.78 18.93
N MET A 49 -6.01 -2.67 17.72
CA MET A 49 -7.02 -1.67 17.39
C MET A 49 -8.29 -1.84 18.21
N LEU A 50 -8.69 -3.07 18.52
CA LEU A 50 -9.86 -3.36 19.33
C LEU A 50 -9.63 -3.14 20.82
N LEU A 51 -8.51 -3.60 21.37
CA LEU A 51 -8.34 -3.70 22.82
C LEU A 51 -7.58 -2.54 23.44
N VAL A 52 -6.51 -2.05 22.78
CA VAL A 52 -5.60 -1.08 23.40
C VAL A 52 -6.29 0.23 23.79
N PRO A 53 -7.12 0.86 22.96
CA PRO A 53 -7.79 2.11 23.36
C PRO A 53 -8.70 1.93 24.59
N ALA A 54 -9.43 0.82 24.67
CA ALA A 54 -10.29 0.50 25.81
C ALA A 54 -9.49 0.17 27.08
N LEU A 55 -8.39 -0.56 26.94
CA LEU A 55 -7.49 -0.89 28.06
C LEU A 55 -6.82 0.37 28.62
N LEU A 56 -6.32 1.25 27.75
CA LEU A 56 -5.74 2.54 28.17
C LEU A 56 -6.76 3.40 28.90
N ALA A 57 -7.99 3.54 28.36
CA ALA A 57 -9.04 4.28 29.04
C ALA A 57 -9.39 3.67 30.41
N THR A 58 -9.45 2.35 30.49
CA THR A 58 -9.73 1.65 31.75
C THR A 58 -8.59 1.82 32.76
N ALA A 59 -7.34 1.81 32.31
CA ALA A 59 -6.17 2.07 33.14
C ALA A 59 -6.18 3.49 33.71
N ILE A 60 -6.45 4.49 32.86
CA ILE A 60 -6.59 5.90 33.25
C ILE A 60 -7.72 6.06 34.28
N ASP A 61 -8.90 5.47 34.05
CA ASP A 61 -10.02 5.47 35.01
C ASP A 61 -9.62 4.80 36.32
N SER A 62 -8.83 3.74 36.27
CA SER A 62 -8.39 3.03 37.48
C SER A 62 -7.37 3.83 38.28
N ILE A 63 -6.41 4.48 37.61
CA ILE A 63 -5.41 5.35 38.23
C ILE A 63 -6.08 6.59 38.85
N SER A 64 -7.06 7.17 38.17
CA SER A 64 -7.76 8.38 38.65
C SER A 64 -8.49 8.17 39.99
N LYS A 65 -8.80 6.92 40.36
CA LYS A 65 -9.41 6.60 41.66
C LYS A 65 -8.51 6.95 42.84
N VAL A 66 -7.19 6.95 42.65
CA VAL A 66 -6.22 7.34 43.68
C VAL A 66 -6.39 8.81 44.10
N PHE A 67 -6.87 9.64 43.17
CA PHE A 67 -7.08 11.09 43.38
C PHE A 67 -8.48 11.44 43.94
N GLY A 68 -9.27 10.43 44.26
CA GLY A 68 -10.59 10.59 44.89
C GLY A 68 -11.77 10.45 43.91
N PRO A 69 -12.97 10.25 44.45
CA PRO A 69 -14.17 9.91 43.68
C PRO A 69 -14.58 10.98 42.67
N ARG A 70 -14.47 12.28 43.04
CA ARG A 70 -14.83 13.39 42.12
C ARG A 70 -13.89 13.44 40.90
N VAL A 71 -12.60 13.28 41.13
CA VAL A 71 -11.60 13.25 40.03
C VAL A 71 -11.84 12.05 39.11
N ASN A 72 -12.07 10.89 39.69
CA ASN A 72 -12.38 9.69 38.92
C ASN A 72 -13.64 9.84 38.04
N GLU A 73 -14.69 10.44 38.61
CA GLU A 73 -15.92 10.70 37.86
C GLU A 73 -15.72 11.69 36.72
N SER A 74 -14.99 12.78 36.98
CA SER A 74 -14.64 13.76 35.93
C SER A 74 -13.81 13.13 34.83
N VAL A 75 -12.77 12.37 35.15
CA VAL A 75 -11.93 11.66 34.17
C VAL A 75 -12.75 10.72 33.32
N ARG A 76 -13.65 9.96 33.94
CA ARG A 76 -14.54 9.05 33.19
C ARG A 76 -15.43 9.80 32.20
N LEU A 77 -16.07 10.88 32.63
CA LEU A 77 -16.95 11.68 31.76
C LEU A 77 -16.15 12.33 30.62
N TRP A 78 -14.93 12.81 30.89
CA TRP A 78 -14.04 13.33 29.84
C TRP A 78 -13.64 12.29 28.83
N GLN A 79 -13.35 11.07 29.25
CA GLN A 79 -13.01 9.97 28.32
C GLN A 79 -14.23 9.60 27.45
N ILE A 80 -15.44 9.53 28.04
CA ILE A 80 -16.67 9.32 27.29
C ILE A 80 -16.89 10.46 26.29
N ALA A 81 -16.67 11.72 26.71
CA ALA A 81 -16.78 12.88 25.84
C ALA A 81 -15.79 12.80 24.65
N ALA A 82 -14.54 12.44 24.91
CA ALA A 82 -13.51 12.32 23.88
C ALA A 82 -13.86 11.26 22.84
N PHE A 83 -14.25 10.06 23.27
CA PHE A 83 -14.68 9.02 22.33
C PHE A 83 -15.95 9.43 21.56
N SER A 84 -16.92 10.07 22.25
CA SER A 84 -18.15 10.54 21.59
C SER A 84 -17.88 11.63 20.57
N PHE A 85 -16.91 12.51 20.82
CA PHE A 85 -16.44 13.48 19.83
C PHE A 85 -15.91 12.78 18.58
N LEU A 86 -15.02 11.78 18.75
CA LEU A 86 -14.48 11.00 17.63
C LEU A 86 -15.56 10.23 16.86
N VAL A 87 -16.55 9.67 17.57
CA VAL A 87 -17.74 9.06 16.94
C VAL A 87 -18.49 10.08 16.07
N GLY A 88 -18.69 11.29 16.57
CA GLY A 88 -19.35 12.36 15.80
C GLY A 88 -18.59 12.73 14.53
N LEU A 89 -17.27 12.81 14.61
CA LEU A 89 -16.43 13.04 13.43
C LEU A 89 -16.53 11.87 12.44
N ALA A 90 -16.48 10.63 12.92
CA ALA A 90 -16.60 9.44 12.07
C ALA A 90 -17.96 9.37 11.36
N ILE A 91 -19.06 9.63 12.07
CA ILE A 91 -20.41 9.69 11.47
C ILE A 91 -20.47 10.77 10.39
N SER A 92 -19.90 11.94 10.63
CA SER A 92 -19.89 13.05 9.68
C SER A 92 -19.16 12.67 8.36
N ARG A 93 -18.14 11.83 8.46
CA ARG A 93 -17.41 11.31 7.28
C ARG A 93 -18.24 10.30 6.50
N ILE A 94 -18.93 9.39 7.18
CA ILE A 94 -19.85 8.42 6.55
C ILE A 94 -20.98 9.16 5.82
N ALA A 95 -21.52 10.22 6.45
CA ALA A 95 -22.55 11.07 5.87
C ALA A 95 -22.02 12.02 4.76
N GLN A 96 -20.72 11.97 4.45
CA GLN A 96 -20.06 12.79 3.42
C GLN A 96 -20.26 14.31 3.58
N TRP A 97 -20.46 14.79 4.80
CA TRP A 97 -20.62 16.22 5.07
C TRP A 97 -19.32 16.97 4.79
N LYS A 98 -19.42 17.95 3.90
CA LYS A 98 -18.29 18.76 3.47
C LYS A 98 -17.99 19.89 4.46
N GLY A 99 -16.75 20.38 4.45
CA GLY A 99 -16.30 21.51 5.26
C GLY A 99 -15.93 21.15 6.70
N ASN A 100 -15.73 22.18 7.54
CA ASN A 100 -15.24 22.02 8.91
C ASN A 100 -16.35 22.11 9.96
N THR A 101 -17.34 22.98 9.71
CA THR A 101 -18.32 23.40 10.73
C THR A 101 -19.22 22.26 11.18
N ILE A 102 -19.84 21.56 10.25
CA ILE A 102 -20.80 20.48 10.58
C ILE A 102 -20.13 19.32 11.31
N PRO A 103 -19.00 18.75 10.82
CA PRO A 103 -18.30 17.68 11.55
C PRO A 103 -17.91 18.07 12.98
N ILE A 104 -17.37 19.27 13.17
CA ILE A 104 -16.98 19.76 14.49
C ILE A 104 -18.21 19.94 15.39
N ALA A 105 -19.28 20.55 14.86
CA ALA A 105 -20.50 20.77 15.63
C ALA A 105 -21.14 19.46 16.09
N VAL A 106 -21.24 18.46 15.21
CA VAL A 106 -21.76 17.12 15.55
C VAL A 106 -20.88 16.45 16.60
N GLY A 107 -19.55 16.51 16.42
CA GLY A 107 -18.60 16.00 17.41
C GLY A 107 -18.80 16.65 18.79
N LEU A 108 -18.91 17.98 18.85
CA LEU A 108 -19.13 18.72 20.09
C LEU A 108 -20.47 18.39 20.73
N VAL A 109 -21.54 18.32 19.94
CA VAL A 109 -22.88 17.95 20.45
C VAL A 109 -22.84 16.57 21.11
N LEU A 110 -22.22 15.58 20.46
CA LEU A 110 -22.09 14.24 21.04
C LEU A 110 -21.15 14.22 22.24
N ALA A 111 -20.06 15.00 22.22
CA ALA A 111 -19.14 15.13 23.35
C ALA A 111 -19.79 15.70 24.62
N VAL A 112 -20.84 16.48 24.47
CA VAL A 112 -21.59 17.03 25.59
C VAL A 112 -22.82 16.18 25.96
N ALA A 113 -23.61 15.80 24.97
CA ALA A 113 -24.87 15.08 25.20
C ALA A 113 -24.65 13.66 25.76
N VAL A 114 -23.70 12.91 25.20
CA VAL A 114 -23.49 11.50 25.60
C VAL A 114 -23.02 11.37 27.05
N PRO A 115 -22.02 12.12 27.55
CA PRO A 115 -21.65 12.09 28.98
C PRO A 115 -22.79 12.50 29.91
N ILE A 116 -23.56 13.54 29.57
CA ILE A 116 -24.72 13.97 30.36
C ILE A 116 -25.76 12.84 30.41
N CYS A 117 -26.10 12.26 29.28
CA CYS A 117 -27.05 11.14 29.22
C CYS A 117 -26.51 9.90 29.98
N PHE A 118 -25.22 9.63 29.87
CA PHE A 118 -24.57 8.53 30.57
C PHE A 118 -24.61 8.72 32.09
N ASP A 119 -24.42 9.93 32.56
CA ASP A 119 -24.50 10.25 34.00
C ASP A 119 -25.96 10.17 34.51
N ARG A 120 -26.90 10.76 33.79
CA ARG A 120 -28.27 10.91 34.21
C ARG A 120 -29.14 9.66 34.09
N PHE A 121 -28.92 8.84 33.02
CA PHE A 121 -29.80 7.71 32.68
C PHE A 121 -29.13 6.35 32.87
N ARG A 122 -29.70 5.52 33.76
CA ARG A 122 -29.21 4.15 33.94
C ARG A 122 -29.29 3.31 32.66
N SER A 123 -30.36 3.49 31.88
CA SER A 123 -30.54 2.80 30.58
C SER A 123 -29.40 3.08 29.62
N VAL A 124 -28.90 4.31 29.53
CA VAL A 124 -27.77 4.65 28.65
C VAL A 124 -26.48 3.91 29.08
N ARG A 125 -26.25 3.81 30.40
CA ARG A 125 -25.11 3.02 30.92
C ARG A 125 -25.24 1.52 30.64
N GLU A 126 -26.45 0.99 30.66
CA GLU A 126 -26.68 -0.43 30.32
C GLU A 126 -26.56 -0.66 28.82
N TRP A 127 -27.17 0.17 28.00
CA TRP A 127 -27.06 0.13 26.55
C TRP A 127 -25.59 0.25 26.07
N SER A 128 -24.80 1.16 26.66
CA SER A 128 -23.38 1.30 26.29
C SER A 128 -22.57 -0.01 26.49
N ARG A 129 -22.98 -0.84 27.46
CA ARG A 129 -22.36 -2.15 27.69
C ARG A 129 -22.81 -3.18 26.66
N TRP A 130 -24.10 -3.19 26.29
CA TRP A 130 -24.62 -4.06 25.25
C TRP A 130 -23.98 -3.75 23.89
N LEU A 131 -23.71 -2.49 23.62
CA LEU A 131 -22.97 -2.06 22.42
C LEU A 131 -21.55 -2.67 22.32
N SER A 132 -20.99 -3.17 23.43
CA SER A 132 -19.70 -3.89 23.38
C SER A 132 -19.76 -5.14 22.51
N ALA A 133 -20.93 -5.73 22.27
CA ALA A 133 -21.11 -6.83 21.34
C ALA A 133 -20.76 -6.45 19.88
N LEU A 134 -20.82 -5.16 19.52
CA LEU A 134 -20.34 -4.69 18.22
C LEU A 134 -18.86 -5.00 17.99
N GLY A 135 -18.06 -5.05 19.06
CA GLY A 135 -16.65 -5.45 18.94
C GLY A 135 -16.47 -6.85 18.36
N ILE A 136 -17.40 -7.76 18.67
CA ILE A 136 -17.38 -9.12 18.10
C ILE A 136 -17.72 -9.07 16.60
N ALA A 137 -18.72 -8.27 16.22
CA ALA A 137 -19.09 -8.09 14.83
C ALA A 137 -17.96 -7.42 14.02
N VAL A 138 -17.33 -6.39 14.57
CA VAL A 138 -16.17 -5.72 13.95
C VAL A 138 -14.99 -6.68 13.81
N LEU A 139 -14.71 -7.49 14.83
CA LEU A 139 -13.68 -8.53 14.75
C LEU A 139 -14.00 -9.57 13.67
N ALA A 140 -15.24 -10.07 13.64
CA ALA A 140 -15.64 -11.06 12.64
C ALA A 140 -15.54 -10.53 11.21
N THR A 141 -16.02 -9.32 10.96
CA THR A 141 -15.89 -8.66 9.64
C THR A 141 -14.44 -8.41 9.27
N ALA A 142 -13.60 -7.95 10.21
CA ALA A 142 -12.17 -7.76 9.98
C ALA A 142 -11.48 -9.09 9.64
N LEU A 143 -11.75 -10.17 10.35
CA LEU A 143 -11.16 -11.47 10.08
C LEU A 143 -11.59 -12.02 8.70
N ILE A 144 -12.85 -11.82 8.30
CA ILE A 144 -13.33 -12.20 6.96
C ILE A 144 -12.61 -11.40 5.88
N GLN A 145 -12.53 -10.09 6.03
CA GLN A 145 -11.89 -9.20 5.05
C GLN A 145 -10.36 -9.41 4.97
N LEU A 146 -9.72 -9.69 6.10
CA LEU A 146 -8.27 -9.88 6.20
C LEU A 146 -7.84 -11.35 6.02
N GLN A 147 -8.79 -12.27 5.79
CA GLN A 147 -8.48 -13.67 5.55
C GLN A 147 -7.40 -13.88 4.48
N PRO A 148 -7.41 -13.18 3.32
CA PRO A 148 -6.38 -13.35 2.30
C PRO A 148 -4.97 -12.99 2.78
N VAL A 149 -4.86 -12.00 3.66
CA VAL A 149 -3.58 -11.57 4.25
C VAL A 149 -3.12 -12.53 5.33
N ILE A 150 -4.03 -12.93 6.21
CA ILE A 150 -3.72 -13.78 7.38
C ILE A 150 -3.37 -15.21 6.94
N LEU A 151 -4.06 -15.73 5.94
CA LEU A 151 -3.87 -17.10 5.43
C LEU A 151 -3.02 -17.14 4.15
N GLY A 152 -2.75 -16.00 3.52
CA GLY A 152 -2.16 -15.90 2.19
C GLY A 152 -0.75 -16.46 2.02
N THR A 153 -0.05 -16.77 3.12
CA THR A 153 1.27 -17.41 3.08
C THR A 153 1.20 -18.94 3.00
N SER A 154 0.03 -19.52 3.21
CA SER A 154 -0.23 -20.96 3.17
C SER A 154 -0.91 -21.34 1.85
N GLY A 155 -0.24 -21.08 0.73
CA GLY A 155 -0.74 -21.45 -0.58
C GLY A 155 -0.66 -22.96 -0.85
N PRO A 156 -1.41 -23.47 -1.83
CA PRO A 156 -1.29 -24.86 -2.26
C PRO A 156 0.15 -25.14 -2.69
N LYS A 157 0.64 -26.34 -2.42
CA LYS A 157 1.88 -26.81 -3.04
C LYS A 157 1.70 -26.70 -4.56
N SER A 158 2.70 -26.17 -5.24
CA SER A 158 2.69 -26.09 -6.69
C SER A 158 2.43 -27.48 -7.28
N ASP A 159 1.29 -27.68 -7.88
CA ASP A 159 1.06 -28.78 -8.81
C ASP A 159 1.60 -28.33 -10.17
N ALA A 160 2.94 -28.21 -10.28
CA ALA A 160 3.58 -27.72 -11.49
C ALA A 160 3.16 -28.60 -12.69
N VAL A 161 2.30 -28.04 -13.52
CA VAL A 161 1.78 -28.70 -14.73
C VAL A 161 2.81 -28.66 -15.85
N ILE A 162 3.70 -27.64 -15.82
CA ILE A 162 4.72 -27.44 -16.86
C ILE A 162 6.04 -28.05 -16.39
N GLY A 163 6.67 -28.80 -17.30
CA GLY A 163 8.00 -29.36 -17.13
C GLY A 163 9.10 -28.27 -17.14
N ARG A 164 10.36 -28.71 -17.07
CA ARG A 164 11.49 -27.78 -17.17
C ARG A 164 11.38 -26.94 -18.46
N THR A 165 11.63 -25.64 -18.29
CA THR A 165 11.93 -24.82 -19.47
C THR A 165 13.40 -24.98 -19.85
N ASP A 166 13.70 -25.05 -21.12
CA ASP A 166 15.09 -25.10 -21.62
C ASP A 166 15.73 -23.71 -21.66
N VAL A 167 14.94 -22.67 -21.41
CA VAL A 167 15.33 -21.26 -21.41
C VAL A 167 15.01 -20.66 -20.07
N SER A 168 15.91 -19.87 -19.50
CA SER A 168 15.61 -19.06 -18.31
C SER A 168 14.72 -17.89 -18.68
N VAL A 169 13.82 -17.52 -17.77
CA VAL A 169 12.87 -16.41 -17.97
C VAL A 169 13.17 -15.31 -16.97
N LEU A 170 13.39 -14.09 -17.44
CA LEU A 170 13.49 -12.89 -16.64
C LEU A 170 12.37 -11.93 -17.05
N GLN A 171 11.42 -11.71 -16.16
CA GLN A 171 10.31 -10.79 -16.39
C GLN A 171 10.45 -9.55 -15.53
N ILE A 172 10.53 -8.39 -16.17
CA ILE A 172 10.54 -7.07 -15.51
C ILE A 172 9.18 -6.41 -15.75
N VAL A 173 8.54 -6.02 -14.68
CA VAL A 173 7.28 -5.25 -14.69
C VAL A 173 7.57 -3.89 -14.09
N PHE A 174 7.49 -2.83 -14.88
CA PHE A 174 7.59 -1.44 -14.43
C PHE A 174 6.24 -0.96 -13.89
N ASP A 175 6.27 -0.08 -12.90
CA ASP A 175 5.08 0.50 -12.29
C ASP A 175 4.79 1.89 -12.86
N GLU A 176 3.54 2.10 -13.29
CA GLU A 176 3.04 3.40 -13.74
C GLU A 176 3.79 3.97 -14.97
N PHE A 177 4.11 3.11 -15.95
CA PHE A 177 4.97 3.45 -17.07
C PHE A 177 4.23 3.47 -18.43
N PRO A 178 3.69 4.62 -18.86
CA PRO A 178 3.00 4.74 -20.14
C PRO A 178 3.97 4.76 -21.32
N LEU A 179 3.58 4.09 -22.41
CA LEU A 179 4.36 4.02 -23.64
C LEU A 179 4.70 5.40 -24.23
N TYR A 180 3.76 6.35 -24.19
CA TYR A 180 3.97 7.68 -24.78
C TYR A 180 5.15 8.45 -24.17
N ALA A 181 5.58 8.10 -22.96
CA ALA A 181 6.74 8.72 -22.31
C ALA A 181 8.07 8.40 -23.02
N LEU A 182 8.12 7.27 -23.75
CA LEU A 182 9.29 6.85 -24.51
C LEU A 182 9.31 7.39 -25.95
N LEU A 183 8.17 7.84 -26.47
CA LEU A 183 7.99 8.12 -27.89
C LEU A 183 8.45 9.54 -28.25
N ASP A 184 8.96 9.66 -29.47
CA ASP A 184 9.18 10.94 -30.15
C ASP A 184 7.92 11.38 -30.92
N SER A 185 8.03 12.51 -31.64
CA SER A 185 6.93 13.04 -32.47
C SER A 185 6.52 12.15 -33.65
N ASN A 186 7.33 11.16 -34.01
CA ASN A 186 7.05 10.19 -35.07
C ASN A 186 6.41 8.91 -34.54
N GLY A 187 6.24 8.82 -33.22
CA GLY A 187 5.73 7.63 -32.56
C GLY A 187 6.74 6.49 -32.44
N GLU A 188 8.03 6.77 -32.58
CA GLU A 188 9.12 5.84 -32.38
C GLU A 188 9.80 6.10 -31.03
N ILE A 189 10.51 5.09 -30.47
CA ILE A 189 11.25 5.30 -29.22
C ILE A 189 12.33 6.34 -29.46
N ASN A 190 12.35 7.38 -28.63
CA ASN A 190 13.35 8.44 -28.67
C ASN A 190 14.73 7.90 -28.24
N ALA A 191 15.51 7.45 -29.21
CA ALA A 191 16.80 6.80 -28.95
C ALA A 191 17.86 7.78 -28.38
N GLU A 192 17.72 9.09 -28.60
CA GLU A 192 18.62 10.08 -28.01
C GLU A 192 18.37 10.21 -26.51
N ARG A 193 17.11 10.15 -26.09
CA ARG A 193 16.70 10.32 -24.70
C ARG A 193 16.68 9.00 -23.92
N PHE A 194 16.30 7.90 -24.59
CA PHE A 194 16.11 6.56 -24.00
C PHE A 194 16.85 5.49 -24.81
N PRO A 195 18.18 5.53 -24.83
CA PRO A 195 18.99 4.58 -25.64
C PRO A 195 18.85 3.13 -25.19
N GLY A 196 18.60 2.87 -23.91
CA GLY A 196 18.40 1.53 -23.36
C GLY A 196 17.14 0.87 -23.91
N PHE A 197 16.00 1.52 -23.85
CA PHE A 197 14.76 1.02 -24.44
C PHE A 197 14.81 0.97 -25.95
N ALA A 198 15.47 1.92 -26.62
CA ALA A 198 15.64 1.88 -28.06
C ALA A 198 16.45 0.66 -28.50
N ARG A 199 17.54 0.34 -27.80
CA ARG A 199 18.33 -0.86 -28.02
C ARG A 199 17.52 -2.12 -27.76
N LEU A 200 16.78 -2.17 -26.64
CA LEU A 200 15.92 -3.32 -26.34
C LEU A 200 14.91 -3.56 -27.45
N ALA A 201 14.25 -2.52 -27.95
CA ALA A 201 13.26 -2.63 -29.03
C ALA A 201 13.88 -3.12 -30.34
N GLN A 202 15.14 -2.75 -30.64
CA GLN A 202 15.87 -3.21 -31.82
C GLN A 202 16.27 -4.70 -31.73
N GLU A 203 16.58 -5.19 -30.53
CA GLU A 203 17.02 -6.55 -30.26
C GLU A 203 15.89 -7.51 -29.87
N SER A 204 14.62 -7.05 -29.89
CA SER A 204 13.45 -7.80 -29.41
C SER A 204 12.20 -7.65 -30.28
N THR A 205 11.13 -8.34 -29.95
CA THR A 205 9.80 -8.08 -30.52
C THR A 205 9.06 -7.08 -29.66
N TRP A 206 8.79 -5.91 -30.22
CA TRP A 206 8.05 -4.85 -29.53
C TRP A 206 6.56 -4.90 -29.86
N PHE A 207 5.73 -5.12 -28.85
CA PHE A 207 4.27 -5.14 -28.96
C PHE A 207 3.70 -3.74 -28.66
N ARG A 208 3.57 -2.89 -29.69
CA ARG A 208 3.17 -1.49 -29.55
C ARG A 208 1.74 -1.28 -28.99
N ASN A 209 0.85 -2.23 -29.25
CA ASN A 209 -0.56 -2.14 -28.88
C ASN A 209 -0.89 -2.96 -27.62
N SER A 210 0.08 -3.11 -26.73
CA SER A 210 -0.15 -3.74 -25.43
C SER A 210 -0.95 -2.78 -24.52
N VAL A 211 -2.01 -3.30 -23.92
CA VAL A 211 -2.91 -2.53 -23.04
C VAL A 211 -2.90 -3.14 -21.65
N ALA A 212 -2.92 -2.30 -20.63
CA ALA A 212 -3.01 -2.74 -19.25
C ALA A 212 -4.44 -3.21 -18.91
N GLU A 213 -4.55 -4.27 -18.12
CA GLU A 213 -5.84 -4.81 -17.67
C GLU A 213 -6.50 -3.97 -16.57
N SER A 214 -5.77 -3.06 -15.94
CA SER A 214 -6.25 -2.17 -14.90
C SER A 214 -5.32 -0.97 -14.74
N ASN A 215 -5.85 0.14 -14.22
CA ASN A 215 -5.09 1.35 -13.87
C ASN A 215 -4.52 1.30 -12.43
N PHE A 216 -4.53 0.13 -11.80
CA PHE A 216 -4.07 -0.04 -10.42
C PHE A 216 -3.15 -1.26 -10.30
N THR A 217 -1.95 -1.05 -9.78
CA THR A 217 -0.91 -2.05 -9.57
C THR A 217 -1.41 -3.34 -8.92
N HIS A 218 -2.22 -3.23 -7.85
CA HIS A 218 -2.73 -4.39 -7.11
C HIS A 218 -3.74 -5.24 -7.90
N GLN A 219 -4.16 -4.79 -9.07
CA GLN A 219 -5.02 -5.51 -10.02
C GLN A 219 -4.22 -5.91 -11.27
N ALA A 220 -3.44 -4.99 -11.83
CA ALA A 220 -2.70 -5.20 -13.06
C ALA A 220 -1.58 -6.25 -12.92
N VAL A 221 -0.75 -6.16 -11.88
CA VAL A 221 0.32 -7.14 -11.66
C VAL A 221 -0.19 -8.56 -11.46
N PRO A 222 -1.22 -8.80 -10.61
CA PRO A 222 -1.83 -10.13 -10.54
C PRO A 222 -2.41 -10.62 -11.87
N ALA A 223 -3.02 -9.74 -12.66
CA ALA A 223 -3.53 -10.11 -13.98
C ALA A 223 -2.41 -10.56 -14.92
N ILE A 224 -1.31 -9.82 -14.98
CA ILE A 224 -0.11 -10.17 -15.77
C ILE A 224 0.44 -11.53 -15.34
N LEU A 225 0.60 -11.76 -14.03
CA LEU A 225 1.26 -12.95 -13.51
C LEU A 225 0.34 -14.20 -13.45
N SER A 226 -0.98 -14.05 -13.51
CA SER A 226 -1.95 -15.14 -13.44
C SER A 226 -2.76 -15.36 -14.72
N SER A 227 -2.72 -14.42 -15.65
CA SER A 227 -3.61 -14.37 -16.83
C SER A 227 -5.10 -14.40 -16.47
N GLN A 228 -5.48 -13.84 -15.34
CA GLN A 228 -6.86 -13.73 -14.90
C GLN A 228 -7.33 -12.28 -14.92
N VAL A 229 -8.58 -12.08 -15.31
CA VAL A 229 -9.20 -10.74 -15.23
C VAL A 229 -9.15 -10.24 -13.79
N PRO A 230 -8.77 -8.98 -13.56
CA PRO A 230 -8.64 -8.43 -12.22
C PRO A 230 -9.94 -8.50 -11.42
N SER A 231 -9.84 -8.98 -10.18
CA SER A 231 -10.97 -8.96 -9.26
C SER A 231 -11.14 -7.58 -8.64
N GLN A 232 -12.37 -7.08 -8.60
CA GLN A 232 -12.71 -5.84 -7.90
C GLN A 232 -12.69 -6.00 -6.36
N THR A 233 -12.71 -7.24 -5.88
CA THR A 233 -12.72 -7.58 -4.46
C THR A 233 -11.56 -8.52 -4.15
N GLY A 234 -10.93 -8.32 -3.01
CA GLY A 234 -9.75 -9.06 -2.60
C GLY A 234 -8.49 -8.22 -2.77
N GLY A 235 -7.33 -8.85 -2.62
CA GLY A 235 -6.04 -8.20 -2.73
C GLY A 235 -5.08 -8.99 -3.61
N PRO A 236 -3.88 -8.49 -3.84
CA PRO A 236 -2.89 -9.12 -4.70
C PRO A 236 -2.17 -10.27 -3.98
N PHE A 237 -2.94 -11.27 -3.53
CA PHE A 237 -2.45 -12.38 -2.71
C PHE A 237 -2.60 -13.73 -3.40
N LEU A 238 -1.71 -14.66 -3.07
CA LEU A 238 -1.70 -16.03 -3.57
C LEU A 238 -3.07 -16.73 -3.45
N GLN A 239 -3.82 -16.47 -2.38
CA GLN A 239 -5.15 -17.07 -2.21
C GLN A 239 -6.16 -16.64 -3.27
N GLN A 240 -6.07 -15.38 -3.72
CA GLN A 240 -6.92 -14.84 -4.78
C GLN A 240 -6.49 -15.36 -6.16
N TYR A 241 -5.18 -15.54 -6.33
CA TYR A 241 -4.55 -15.94 -7.59
C TYR A 241 -3.68 -17.19 -7.40
N PRO A 242 -4.28 -18.35 -7.02
CA PRO A 242 -3.52 -19.55 -6.69
C PRO A 242 -2.85 -20.19 -7.92
N LYS A 243 -3.31 -19.83 -9.12
CA LYS A 243 -2.71 -20.24 -10.40
C LYS A 243 -2.02 -19.01 -11.00
N ASN A 244 -0.73 -18.93 -10.83
CA ASN A 244 0.11 -17.85 -11.33
C ASN A 244 1.46 -18.40 -11.81
N ILE A 245 2.32 -17.55 -12.36
CA ILE A 245 3.61 -17.94 -12.92
C ILE A 245 4.49 -18.68 -11.90
N PHE A 246 4.48 -18.27 -10.63
CA PHE A 246 5.28 -18.90 -9.57
C PHE A 246 4.78 -20.32 -9.27
N THR A 247 3.48 -20.54 -9.19
CA THR A 247 2.90 -21.86 -8.93
C THR A 247 2.95 -22.73 -10.18
N LEU A 248 3.01 -22.16 -11.37
CA LEU A 248 3.08 -22.88 -12.63
C LEU A 248 4.45 -23.55 -12.81
N PHE A 249 5.54 -22.87 -12.48
CA PHE A 249 6.91 -23.36 -12.64
C PHE A 249 7.50 -23.91 -11.34
N GLY A 250 7.02 -23.48 -10.19
CA GLY A 250 7.55 -23.86 -8.90
C GLY A 250 7.56 -25.35 -8.65
N GLY A 251 8.60 -25.84 -7.99
CA GLY A 251 8.79 -27.26 -7.65
C GLY A 251 9.53 -28.08 -8.71
N LYS A 252 9.71 -27.59 -9.94
CA LYS A 252 10.51 -28.22 -11.00
C LYS A 252 11.60 -27.32 -11.55
N THR A 253 11.34 -26.02 -11.61
CA THR A 253 12.28 -24.99 -12.01
C THR A 253 12.53 -24.10 -10.80
N ALA A 254 13.72 -23.56 -10.62
CA ALA A 254 13.98 -22.53 -9.64
C ALA A 254 13.12 -21.30 -9.99
N VAL A 255 12.37 -20.82 -9.05
CA VAL A 255 11.47 -19.67 -9.23
C VAL A 255 11.69 -18.70 -8.10
N ASP A 256 11.83 -17.44 -8.42
CA ASP A 256 11.87 -16.37 -7.42
C ASP A 256 11.22 -15.09 -7.95
N GLY A 257 11.03 -14.10 -7.07
CA GLY A 257 10.49 -12.84 -7.49
C GLY A 257 10.56 -11.74 -6.45
N ILE A 258 10.73 -10.54 -6.94
CA ILE A 258 10.66 -9.30 -6.14
C ILE A 258 9.28 -8.69 -6.33
N GLU A 259 8.46 -8.77 -5.31
CA GLU A 259 7.06 -8.36 -5.31
C GLU A 259 6.80 -7.25 -4.27
N PRO A 260 7.14 -5.99 -4.53
CA PRO A 260 7.02 -4.91 -3.54
C PRO A 260 5.57 -4.62 -3.09
N VAL A 261 4.58 -4.84 -3.95
CA VAL A 261 3.16 -4.53 -3.70
C VAL A 261 2.30 -5.79 -3.63
N THR A 262 2.66 -6.84 -4.36
CA THR A 262 1.94 -8.10 -4.42
C THR A 262 2.52 -9.15 -3.48
N SER A 263 1.83 -10.28 -3.32
CA SER A 263 2.28 -11.43 -2.54
C SER A 263 1.70 -12.71 -3.18
N LEU A 264 2.15 -13.00 -4.40
CA LEU A 264 1.64 -14.10 -5.24
C LEU A 264 2.55 -15.32 -5.18
N CYS A 265 3.83 -15.12 -4.84
CA CYS A 265 4.76 -16.23 -4.75
C CYS A 265 4.57 -17.01 -3.44
N PRO A 266 4.39 -18.35 -3.50
CA PRO A 266 4.34 -19.18 -2.31
C PRO A 266 5.71 -19.20 -1.61
N HIS A 267 5.72 -19.06 -0.27
CA HIS A 267 6.95 -19.19 0.53
C HIS A 267 7.65 -20.56 0.38
N SER A 268 6.93 -21.59 -0.05
CA SER A 268 7.50 -22.90 -0.31
C SER A 268 8.28 -22.98 -1.64
N VAL A 269 8.19 -21.95 -2.45
CA VAL A 269 8.75 -21.89 -3.81
C VAL A 269 9.78 -20.76 -3.92
N CYS A 270 9.43 -19.55 -3.51
CA CYS A 270 10.32 -18.39 -3.57
C CYS A 270 11.16 -18.23 -2.31
N HIS A 271 12.43 -17.91 -2.49
CA HIS A 271 13.41 -17.76 -1.43
C HIS A 271 13.83 -16.30 -1.21
N SER A 272 13.18 -15.34 -1.90
CA SER A 272 13.48 -13.91 -1.76
C SER A 272 13.38 -13.45 -0.31
N GLU A 273 14.15 -12.44 0.07
CA GLU A 273 14.21 -11.91 1.46
C GLU A 273 12.84 -11.54 2.05
N VAL A 274 11.86 -11.28 1.20
CA VAL A 274 10.47 -11.03 1.59
C VAL A 274 9.81 -12.27 2.19
N ALA A 275 10.19 -13.47 1.74
CA ALA A 275 9.66 -14.74 2.25
C ALA A 275 10.21 -15.12 3.64
N SER A 276 11.35 -14.59 4.04
CA SER A 276 12.06 -15.03 5.25
C SER A 276 11.54 -14.46 6.57
N SER A 277 10.62 -13.48 6.54
CA SER A 277 10.17 -12.83 7.78
C SER A 277 8.86 -13.42 8.32
N PHE A 278 8.86 -14.68 8.72
CA PHE A 278 7.79 -15.26 9.55
C PHE A 278 7.75 -14.70 10.98
N GLY A 279 8.76 -13.89 11.34
CA GLY A 279 8.90 -13.31 12.66
C GLY A 279 8.14 -11.99 12.81
N PHE A 280 7.90 -11.60 14.07
CA PHE A 280 7.41 -10.30 14.43
C PHE A 280 8.58 -9.29 14.45
N ASP A 281 8.57 -8.31 13.54
CA ASP A 281 9.53 -7.22 13.51
C ASP A 281 8.95 -5.98 14.19
N VAL A 282 9.52 -5.63 15.35
CA VAL A 282 9.05 -4.49 16.15
C VAL A 282 9.21 -3.16 15.40
N GLY A 283 10.31 -2.99 14.66
CA GLY A 283 10.59 -1.76 13.91
C GLY A 283 9.55 -1.53 12.81
N ARG A 284 9.33 -2.54 11.99
CA ARG A 284 8.30 -2.54 10.93
C ARG A 284 6.91 -2.32 11.52
N TYR A 285 6.56 -3.05 12.58
CA TYR A 285 5.27 -2.93 13.24
C TYR A 285 5.00 -1.53 13.79
N VAL A 286 5.96 -0.95 14.51
CA VAL A 286 5.84 0.42 15.07
C VAL A 286 5.71 1.45 13.95
N LYS A 287 6.46 1.31 12.86
CA LYS A 287 6.36 2.16 11.68
C LYS A 287 4.94 2.07 11.08
N PHE A 288 4.43 0.86 10.90
CA PHE A 288 3.08 0.63 10.39
C PHE A 288 1.99 1.24 11.29
N VAL A 289 2.07 1.04 12.60
CA VAL A 289 1.11 1.61 13.56
C VAL A 289 1.15 3.14 13.56
N ARG A 290 2.35 3.74 13.46
CA ARG A 290 2.48 5.20 13.31
C ARG A 290 1.78 5.68 12.05
N ASP A 291 2.01 5.02 10.92
CA ASP A 291 1.40 5.37 9.65
C ASP A 291 -0.12 5.19 9.70
N ALA A 292 -0.60 4.13 10.36
CA ALA A 292 -2.02 3.94 10.64
C ALA A 292 -2.62 5.09 11.47
N GLY A 293 -1.85 5.69 12.37
CA GLY A 293 -2.25 6.89 13.09
C GLY A 293 -2.50 8.10 12.18
N TYR A 294 -1.63 8.33 11.19
CA TYR A 294 -1.85 9.38 10.18
C TYR A 294 -3.07 9.09 9.31
N VAL A 295 -3.21 7.84 8.83
CA VAL A 295 -4.38 7.39 8.06
C VAL A 295 -5.67 7.60 8.86
N TYR A 296 -5.69 7.25 10.14
CA TYR A 296 -6.82 7.52 11.02
C TYR A 296 -7.13 9.02 11.11
N GLY A 297 -6.10 9.85 11.28
CA GLY A 297 -6.25 11.31 11.29
C GLY A 297 -6.92 11.81 9.99
N HIS A 298 -6.43 11.39 8.83
CA HIS A 298 -7.04 11.74 7.54
C HIS A 298 -8.47 11.20 7.39
N ARG A 299 -8.78 10.07 8.01
CA ARG A 299 -10.12 9.45 7.96
C ARG A 299 -11.15 10.21 8.79
N VAL A 300 -10.79 10.69 9.98
CA VAL A 300 -11.76 11.27 10.94
C VAL A 300 -11.69 12.78 11.10
N LEU A 301 -10.50 13.39 10.98
CA LEU A 301 -10.35 14.82 11.25
C LEU A 301 -11.02 15.70 10.18
N PRO A 302 -11.54 16.88 10.57
CA PRO A 302 -12.04 17.87 9.61
C PRO A 302 -10.89 18.45 8.76
N PRO A 303 -11.18 19.03 7.57
CA PRO A 303 -10.16 19.54 6.64
C PRO A 303 -9.09 20.43 7.28
N ILE A 304 -9.49 21.37 8.14
CA ILE A 304 -8.56 22.28 8.83
C ILE A 304 -7.52 21.58 9.72
N ALA A 305 -7.85 20.42 10.26
CA ALA A 305 -6.93 19.66 11.11
C ALA A 305 -6.05 18.72 10.25
N ARG A 306 -6.57 18.24 9.12
CA ARG A 306 -5.83 17.37 8.19
C ARG A 306 -4.63 18.07 7.55
N THR A 307 -4.71 19.38 7.29
CA THR A 307 -3.59 20.14 6.76
C THR A 307 -2.39 20.26 7.71
N ARG A 308 -2.58 19.88 9.00
CA ARG A 308 -1.53 19.92 10.03
C ARG A 308 -0.87 18.57 10.28
N ILE A 309 -1.34 17.52 9.63
CA ILE A 309 -0.73 16.20 9.71
C ILE A 309 -0.12 15.84 8.35
N PRO A 310 0.90 14.98 8.32
CA PRO A 310 1.55 14.58 7.07
C PRO A 310 0.55 14.04 6.05
N SER A 311 0.78 14.35 4.77
CA SER A 311 0.01 13.76 3.67
C SER A 311 0.19 12.25 3.65
N ILE A 312 -0.87 11.54 3.27
CA ILE A 312 -0.86 10.10 3.02
C ILE A 312 -0.93 9.77 1.53
N GLU A 313 -0.84 10.79 0.68
CA GLU A 313 -0.90 10.66 -0.77
C GLU A 313 0.50 10.39 -1.36
N GLY A 314 0.55 9.64 -2.45
CA GLY A 314 1.76 9.44 -3.26
C GLY A 314 2.77 8.42 -2.72
N THR A 315 2.49 7.73 -1.60
CA THR A 315 3.35 6.64 -1.09
C THR A 315 2.52 5.56 -0.40
N TRP A 316 3.05 4.34 -0.36
CA TRP A 316 2.43 3.20 0.31
C TRP A 316 2.66 3.15 1.84
N GLY A 317 3.39 4.11 2.38
CA GLY A 317 3.72 4.22 3.81
C GLY A 317 4.90 5.16 4.05
N GLY A 318 5.37 5.26 5.31
CA GLY A 318 6.45 6.17 5.68
C GLY A 318 5.99 7.62 5.81
N PHE A 319 4.70 7.84 6.04
CA PHE A 319 4.12 9.18 6.18
C PHE A 319 4.79 9.97 7.32
N GLY A 320 5.01 11.26 7.10
CA GLY A 320 5.55 12.16 8.10
C GLY A 320 7.05 12.02 8.39
N ALA A 321 7.80 11.35 7.53
CA ALA A 321 9.24 11.41 7.59
C ALA A 321 9.70 12.86 7.39
N VAL A 322 10.28 13.47 8.43
CA VAL A 322 10.79 14.85 8.39
C VAL A 322 11.96 14.92 7.41
N ALA A 323 12.17 16.08 6.79
CA ALA A 323 13.17 16.32 5.75
C ALA A 323 14.62 15.85 6.08
N ASN A 324 14.97 15.69 7.34
CA ASN A 324 16.25 15.09 7.76
C ASN A 324 16.29 13.56 7.68
N LYS A 325 15.16 12.91 7.38
CA LYS A 325 15.04 11.48 7.15
C LYS A 325 14.90 11.13 5.66
N PHE A 326 15.39 12.00 4.80
CA PHE A 326 15.51 11.73 3.37
C PHE A 326 16.10 10.34 3.11
N LYS A 327 17.16 10.00 3.85
CA LYS A 327 17.82 8.71 3.74
C LYS A 327 16.89 7.54 4.08
N GLU A 328 16.12 7.60 5.16
CA GLU A 328 15.20 6.52 5.57
C GLU A 328 14.00 6.34 4.62
N GLN A 329 13.52 7.42 4.03
CA GLN A 329 12.43 7.37 3.06
C GLN A 329 12.93 6.84 1.71
N PHE A 330 14.21 7.02 1.42
CA PHE A 330 14.89 6.52 0.25
C PHE A 330 15.36 5.09 0.44
N ASP A 331 15.91 4.73 1.60
CA ASP A 331 16.29 3.36 1.93
C ASP A 331 15.07 2.38 1.94
N THR A 332 13.84 2.89 1.96
CA THR A 332 12.62 2.07 1.96
C THR A 332 11.72 2.26 0.74
N GLY A 333 12.00 3.20 -0.16
CA GLY A 333 11.10 3.55 -1.24
C GLY A 333 11.74 3.66 -2.61
N ALA A 334 12.50 4.72 -2.87
CA ALA A 334 12.92 5.03 -4.23
C ALA A 334 14.19 4.29 -4.67
N PHE A 335 15.16 4.06 -3.78
CA PHE A 335 16.34 3.25 -4.11
C PHE A 335 16.02 1.78 -4.27
N SER A 336 15.17 1.22 -3.40
CA SER A 336 14.70 -0.14 -3.56
C SER A 336 13.98 -0.38 -4.89
N GLN A 337 13.56 0.66 -5.57
CA GLN A 337 12.85 0.55 -6.86
C GLN A 337 13.81 0.21 -8.02
N VAL A 338 14.98 0.85 -8.07
CA VAL A 338 15.99 0.52 -9.08
C VAL A 338 16.86 -0.64 -8.62
N ASP A 339 17.20 -0.67 -7.33
CA ASP A 339 17.91 -1.79 -6.71
C ASP A 339 17.18 -3.11 -6.92
N ALA A 340 15.83 -3.11 -6.93
CA ALA A 340 15.04 -4.30 -7.23
C ALA A 340 15.39 -4.92 -8.60
N ILE A 341 15.68 -4.10 -9.61
CA ILE A 341 16.09 -4.60 -10.92
C ILE A 341 17.51 -5.19 -10.83
N SER A 342 18.47 -4.47 -10.23
CA SER A 342 19.84 -4.96 -10.08
C SER A 342 19.90 -6.20 -9.20
N ASP A 343 19.19 -6.23 -8.08
CA ASP A 343 19.13 -7.39 -7.18
C ASP A 343 18.51 -8.62 -7.88
N GLY A 344 17.42 -8.45 -8.63
CA GLY A 344 16.80 -9.50 -9.40
C GLY A 344 17.70 -10.00 -10.53
N VAL A 345 18.40 -9.10 -11.24
CA VAL A 345 19.36 -9.46 -12.27
C VAL A 345 20.56 -10.19 -11.68
N ASP A 346 21.10 -9.73 -10.58
CA ASP A 346 22.23 -10.37 -9.88
C ASP A 346 21.84 -11.76 -9.36
N ALA A 347 20.67 -11.91 -8.76
CA ALA A 347 20.14 -13.21 -8.37
C ALA A 347 19.99 -14.14 -9.58
N PHE A 348 19.48 -13.61 -10.70
CA PHE A 348 19.26 -14.35 -11.94
C PHE A 348 20.56 -14.81 -12.61
N VAL A 349 21.60 -13.97 -12.66
CA VAL A 349 22.85 -14.29 -13.37
C VAL A 349 23.84 -15.09 -12.54
N ASN A 350 23.79 -14.98 -11.21
CA ASN A 350 24.68 -15.69 -10.30
C ASN A 350 24.25 -17.15 -10.05
N ASP A 351 22.99 -17.49 -10.36
CA ASP A 351 22.51 -18.88 -10.32
C ASP A 351 22.65 -19.50 -11.71
N SER A 352 23.42 -20.55 -11.80
CA SER A 352 23.65 -21.31 -13.08
C SER A 352 22.45 -22.19 -13.43
N SER A 353 21.50 -22.41 -12.53
CA SER A 353 20.31 -23.20 -12.83
C SER A 353 19.35 -22.43 -13.76
N GLN A 354 18.59 -23.19 -14.52
CA GLN A 354 17.48 -22.63 -15.28
C GLN A 354 16.41 -22.15 -14.29
N ARG A 355 16.00 -20.88 -14.42
CA ARG A 355 15.07 -20.26 -13.48
C ARG A 355 14.09 -19.31 -14.12
N VAL A 356 13.03 -19.06 -13.42
CA VAL A 356 12.06 -18.00 -13.69
C VAL A 356 12.20 -16.94 -12.59
N GLU A 357 12.54 -15.73 -12.99
CA GLU A 357 12.66 -14.58 -12.10
C GLU A 357 11.65 -13.52 -12.52
N VAL A 358 10.88 -13.01 -11.57
CA VAL A 358 9.93 -11.91 -11.80
C VAL A 358 10.32 -10.74 -10.92
N VAL A 359 10.56 -9.60 -11.53
CA VAL A 359 10.89 -8.36 -10.84
C VAL A 359 9.82 -7.31 -11.11
N HIS A 360 9.06 -6.95 -10.10
CA HIS A 360 8.18 -5.79 -10.14
C HIS A 360 8.96 -4.58 -9.61
N ALA A 361 9.33 -3.67 -10.49
CA ALA A 361 10.10 -2.47 -10.18
C ALA A 361 9.17 -1.26 -10.08
N LEU A 362 9.10 -0.63 -8.89
CA LEU A 362 8.23 0.52 -8.64
C LEU A 362 8.67 1.81 -9.36
N VAL A 363 9.62 1.74 -10.27
CA VAL A 363 10.04 2.85 -11.13
C VAL A 363 9.26 2.75 -12.46
N PRO A 364 8.83 3.85 -13.07
CA PRO A 364 8.98 5.26 -12.66
C PRO A 364 7.82 5.81 -11.80
N HIS A 365 7.09 5.00 -11.03
CA HIS A 365 6.04 5.46 -10.12
C HIS A 365 6.54 6.58 -9.17
N ALA A 366 5.64 7.44 -8.74
CA ALA A 366 5.94 8.49 -7.74
C ALA A 366 6.49 7.89 -6.41
N PRO A 367 7.33 8.61 -5.67
CA PRO A 367 7.79 10.00 -5.86
C PRO A 367 8.89 10.13 -6.93
N TRP A 368 8.74 11.08 -7.82
CA TRP A 368 9.67 11.27 -8.95
C TRP A 368 10.91 12.04 -8.51
N ARG A 369 11.93 11.34 -8.05
CA ARG A 369 13.15 11.91 -7.47
C ARG A 369 14.43 11.29 -7.98
N LEU A 370 14.36 10.17 -8.70
CA LEU A 370 15.52 9.53 -9.26
C LEU A 370 15.98 10.24 -10.54
N THR A 371 17.28 10.53 -10.58
CA THR A 371 17.95 10.98 -11.80
C THR A 371 18.42 9.76 -12.61
N PRO A 372 18.72 9.92 -13.90
CA PRO A 372 19.20 8.81 -14.73
C PRO A 372 20.42 8.07 -14.17
N ASP A 373 21.31 8.77 -13.45
CA ASP A 373 22.47 8.18 -12.76
C ASP A 373 22.13 7.62 -11.35
N HIS A 374 20.85 7.31 -11.13
CA HIS A 374 20.32 6.71 -9.90
C HIS A 374 20.56 7.54 -8.62
N ARG A 375 20.80 8.84 -8.77
CA ARG A 375 20.89 9.76 -7.63
C ARG A 375 19.53 10.31 -7.28
N VAL A 376 19.42 10.74 -6.05
CA VAL A 376 18.20 11.34 -5.54
C VAL A 376 18.28 12.84 -5.66
N ALA A 377 17.38 13.43 -6.44
CA ALA A 377 17.23 14.87 -6.51
C ALA A 377 16.74 15.42 -5.16
N PRO A 378 17.39 16.46 -4.61
CA PRO A 378 17.01 17.04 -3.31
C PRO A 378 15.66 17.73 -3.32
N LEU A 379 15.16 18.11 -4.49
CA LEU A 379 13.87 18.75 -4.69
C LEU A 379 12.90 17.76 -5.33
N SER A 380 11.85 17.44 -4.63
CA SER A 380 10.63 17.11 -5.32
C SER A 380 9.93 18.43 -5.60
N ALA A 381 9.70 18.77 -6.84
CA ALA A 381 8.47 19.46 -7.11
C ALA A 381 7.39 18.52 -6.58
N SER A 382 6.89 18.80 -5.41
CA SER A 382 5.71 18.13 -4.88
C SER A 382 4.58 18.57 -5.77
N ILE A 383 4.35 17.79 -6.78
CA ILE A 383 3.26 18.06 -7.65
C ILE A 383 2.06 17.57 -6.90
N SER A 384 1.41 18.54 -6.45
CA SER A 384 0.09 18.40 -5.96
C SER A 384 -0.78 17.90 -7.12
N THR A 385 -1.14 16.62 -7.08
CA THR A 385 -2.33 16.10 -7.74
C THR A 385 -3.57 16.95 -7.40
N GLN A 386 -3.41 17.96 -6.54
CA GLN A 386 -4.44 18.88 -6.06
C GLN A 386 -4.66 20.10 -6.96
N ASN A 387 -3.82 20.34 -7.96
CA ASN A 387 -4.00 21.41 -8.94
C ASN A 387 -3.87 20.89 -10.38
N PRO A 388 -4.72 19.92 -10.80
CA PRO A 388 -4.66 19.37 -12.15
C PRO A 388 -5.04 20.41 -13.23
N ASP A 389 -5.61 21.56 -12.82
CA ASP A 389 -6.05 22.62 -13.74
C ASP A 389 -4.93 23.59 -14.13
N ASN A 390 -3.74 23.50 -13.51
CA ASN A 390 -2.62 24.36 -13.81
C ASN A 390 -1.67 23.66 -14.79
N GLU A 391 -1.69 24.08 -16.05
CA GLU A 391 -0.89 23.50 -17.13
C GLU A 391 0.63 23.54 -16.84
N ASP A 392 1.14 24.62 -16.24
CA ASP A 392 2.57 24.75 -15.93
C ASP A 392 2.97 23.73 -14.85
N VAL A 393 2.14 23.55 -13.83
CA VAL A 393 2.36 22.53 -12.80
C VAL A 393 2.35 21.13 -13.41
N VAL A 394 1.39 20.84 -14.28
CA VAL A 394 1.31 19.53 -14.97
C VAL A 394 2.53 19.30 -15.85
N ARG A 395 2.98 20.32 -16.57
CA ARG A 395 4.17 20.25 -17.43
C ARG A 395 5.45 20.00 -16.62
N ASP A 396 5.66 20.74 -15.53
CA ASP A 396 6.81 20.55 -14.64
C ASP A 396 6.81 19.15 -14.03
N THR A 397 5.61 18.65 -13.71
CA THR A 397 5.39 17.27 -13.28
C THR A 397 5.91 16.28 -14.29
N TYR A 398 5.42 16.42 -15.49
CA TYR A 398 5.78 15.51 -16.58
C TYR A 398 7.29 15.54 -16.83
N GLN A 399 7.93 16.72 -16.79
CA GLN A 399 9.37 16.80 -16.94
C GLN A 399 10.11 16.04 -15.81
N THR A 400 9.65 16.17 -14.58
CA THR A 400 10.23 15.45 -13.45
C THR A 400 10.03 13.94 -13.58
N PHE A 401 8.85 13.51 -14.01
CA PHE A 401 8.57 12.11 -14.34
C PHE A 401 9.52 11.57 -15.41
N LEU A 402 9.71 12.31 -16.51
CA LEU A 402 10.61 11.92 -17.60
C LEU A 402 12.08 11.79 -17.18
N VAL A 403 12.52 12.55 -16.17
CA VAL A 403 13.86 12.37 -15.57
C VAL A 403 13.94 10.99 -14.91
N GLN A 404 12.91 10.57 -14.20
CA GLN A 404 12.87 9.24 -13.57
C GLN A 404 12.69 8.09 -14.59
N VAL A 405 12.02 8.34 -15.72
CA VAL A 405 12.02 7.40 -16.86
C VAL A 405 13.44 7.15 -17.36
N GLY A 406 14.31 8.17 -17.33
CA GLY A 406 15.74 8.01 -17.64
C GLY A 406 16.46 7.06 -16.68
N ALA A 407 16.06 6.98 -15.42
CA ALA A 407 16.60 5.97 -14.50
C ALA A 407 16.16 4.55 -14.86
N ALA A 408 14.91 4.37 -15.31
CA ALA A 408 14.44 3.09 -15.83
C ALA A 408 15.20 2.68 -17.11
N ASP A 409 15.49 3.64 -17.99
CA ASP A 409 16.26 3.41 -19.22
C ASP A 409 17.69 2.95 -18.92
N ASN A 410 18.35 3.60 -17.96
CA ASN A 410 19.69 3.19 -17.54
C ASN A 410 19.68 1.80 -16.90
N ALA A 411 18.67 1.48 -16.07
CA ALA A 411 18.55 0.14 -15.50
C ALA A 411 18.36 -0.93 -16.58
N ILE A 412 17.61 -0.66 -17.65
CA ILE A 412 17.50 -1.57 -18.81
C ILE A 412 18.83 -1.70 -19.55
N SER A 413 19.58 -0.61 -19.73
CA SER A 413 20.91 -0.64 -20.33
C SER A 413 21.86 -1.52 -19.53
N GLU A 414 21.93 -1.35 -18.22
CA GLU A 414 22.76 -2.13 -17.30
C GLU A 414 22.36 -3.62 -17.29
N LEU A 415 21.05 -3.90 -17.30
CA LEU A 415 20.51 -5.26 -17.39
C LEU A 415 21.00 -5.96 -18.66
N ILE A 416 20.87 -5.32 -19.83
CA ILE A 416 21.32 -5.88 -21.11
C ILE A 416 22.82 -6.16 -21.07
N GLU A 417 23.62 -5.21 -20.60
CA GLU A 417 25.07 -5.36 -20.48
C GLU A 417 25.45 -6.52 -19.53
N THR A 418 24.80 -6.59 -18.37
CA THR A 418 25.04 -7.65 -17.39
C THR A 418 24.75 -9.04 -17.97
N LEU A 419 23.59 -9.20 -18.62
CA LEU A 419 23.24 -10.47 -19.27
C LEU A 419 24.23 -10.86 -20.35
N LYS A 420 24.71 -9.91 -21.18
CA LYS A 420 25.71 -10.14 -22.22
C LYS A 420 27.08 -10.50 -21.63
N GLN A 421 27.56 -9.75 -20.64
CA GLN A 421 28.83 -9.99 -19.96
C GLN A 421 28.87 -11.36 -19.27
N LYS A 422 27.73 -11.78 -18.69
CA LYS A 422 27.62 -13.09 -18.03
C LYS A 422 27.30 -14.24 -19.00
N GLY A 423 27.21 -13.98 -20.30
CA GLY A 423 26.89 -15.00 -21.32
C GLY A 423 25.49 -15.59 -21.19
N ARG A 424 24.55 -14.83 -20.58
CA ARG A 424 23.17 -15.28 -20.34
C ARG A 424 22.19 -14.76 -21.39
N TRP A 425 22.59 -13.79 -22.21
CA TRP A 425 21.70 -13.09 -23.16
C TRP A 425 20.98 -14.06 -24.10
N ASP A 426 21.70 -14.93 -24.78
CA ASP A 426 21.17 -15.84 -25.79
C ASP A 426 20.31 -16.99 -25.22
N ASN A 427 20.41 -17.24 -23.90
CA ASN A 427 19.67 -18.29 -23.19
C ASN A 427 18.63 -17.74 -22.23
N THR A 428 18.23 -16.48 -22.39
CA THR A 428 17.22 -15.81 -21.54
C THR A 428 16.06 -15.33 -22.39
N LEU A 429 14.87 -15.72 -22.02
CA LEU A 429 13.65 -15.02 -22.46
C LEU A 429 13.46 -13.80 -21.53
N LEU A 430 13.84 -12.63 -22.04
CA LEU A 430 13.60 -11.37 -21.35
C LEU A 430 12.22 -10.82 -21.74
N VAL A 431 11.36 -10.62 -20.75
CA VAL A 431 10.05 -9.99 -20.92
C VAL A 431 10.04 -8.68 -20.15
N VAL A 432 9.83 -7.57 -20.84
CA VAL A 432 9.73 -6.24 -20.23
C VAL A 432 8.36 -5.67 -20.53
N THR A 433 7.64 -5.25 -19.49
CA THR A 433 6.30 -4.67 -19.59
C THR A 433 6.08 -3.63 -18.51
N ALA A 434 4.98 -2.91 -18.59
CA ALA A 434 4.46 -2.09 -17.49
C ALA A 434 3.16 -2.70 -16.96
N ASP A 435 2.85 -2.42 -15.70
CA ASP A 435 1.59 -2.82 -15.11
C ASP A 435 0.44 -1.92 -15.57
N HIS A 436 0.63 -0.60 -15.57
CA HIS A 436 -0.28 0.41 -16.12
C HIS A 436 0.46 1.71 -16.45
N GLY A 437 -0.27 2.67 -17.01
CA GLY A 437 0.23 4.01 -17.28
C GLY A 437 -0.23 5.05 -16.27
N ILE A 438 0.19 6.30 -16.53
CA ILE A 438 -0.23 7.51 -15.81
C ILE A 438 -0.48 8.62 -16.84
N SER A 439 -1.42 9.52 -16.58
CA SER A 439 -1.73 10.66 -17.43
C SER A 439 -1.22 11.97 -16.81
N PHE A 440 -0.71 12.85 -17.66
CA PHE A 440 -0.26 14.21 -17.31
C PHE A 440 -1.04 15.26 -18.11
N MET A 441 -2.35 15.07 -18.26
CA MET A 441 -3.22 16.03 -18.93
C MET A 441 -3.83 17.00 -17.92
N PRO A 442 -3.82 18.32 -18.22
CA PRO A 442 -4.55 19.30 -17.42
C PRO A 442 -6.04 18.93 -17.33
N THR A 443 -6.64 19.19 -16.18
CA THR A 443 -8.07 18.91 -15.88
C THR A 443 -8.45 17.45 -15.72
N MET A 444 -7.57 16.51 -16.05
CA MET A 444 -7.86 15.08 -16.00
C MET A 444 -7.20 14.39 -14.78
N PRO A 445 -7.83 13.38 -14.17
CA PRO A 445 -7.20 12.55 -13.16
C PRO A 445 -5.97 11.83 -13.72
N GLN A 446 -4.92 11.67 -12.92
CA GLN A 446 -3.71 10.94 -13.34
C GLN A 446 -3.98 9.47 -13.70
N ARG A 447 -5.04 8.87 -13.15
CA ARG A 447 -5.49 7.52 -13.47
C ARG A 447 -6.91 7.58 -13.99
N HIS A 448 -7.07 7.33 -15.28
CA HIS A 448 -8.37 7.25 -15.95
C HIS A 448 -8.90 5.83 -15.94
N THR A 449 -10.20 5.71 -15.75
CA THR A 449 -10.95 4.45 -15.92
C THR A 449 -11.72 4.40 -17.23
N ASP A 450 -11.75 5.51 -17.98
CA ASP A 450 -12.53 5.61 -19.21
C ASP A 450 -11.58 5.74 -20.42
N PHE A 451 -11.65 4.79 -21.33
CA PHE A 451 -10.83 4.74 -22.55
C PHE A 451 -11.34 5.64 -23.67
N SER A 452 -12.52 6.25 -23.49
CA SER A 452 -13.17 7.09 -24.52
C SER A 452 -12.43 8.41 -24.78
N ASP A 453 -11.53 8.82 -23.89
CA ASP A 453 -10.83 10.12 -23.94
C ASP A 453 -9.35 9.99 -24.34
N MET A 454 -8.94 8.84 -24.87
CA MET A 454 -7.55 8.58 -25.28
C MET A 454 -7.33 8.64 -26.81
N ASP A 455 -8.27 9.20 -27.57
CA ASP A 455 -8.15 9.47 -29.02
C ASP A 455 -7.50 10.82 -29.32
#